data_f004a09e495ea5052964ae498844e3ce
#
_entry.id   f004a09e495ea5052964ae498844e3ce
#
_cell.length_a   1.000
_cell.length_b   1.000
_cell.length_c   1.000
_cell.angle_alpha   90.00
_cell.angle_beta   90.00
_cell.angle_gamma   90.00
#
_symmetry.space_group_name_H-M   'P 1'
#
loop_
_entity.id
_entity.type
_entity.pdbx_description
1 polymer ?
#
loop_
_entity_poly.entity_id
_entity_poly.type
_entity_poly.pdbx_seq_one_letter_code
_entity_poly.pdbx_strand_id
1 'polypeptide(L)'
;MDSTPQSLIRQLSVVVVSTIAVSLGSCTSNVPITNSASPQVQSATDRKELQVVTTFVPMTDFTKAVAGDRAQVTQLLPINVGPHDFQAKPDDARKLAKADVLVENGLGLESFLDDLIKNAGNATLKVIDSSKGVQTISTAAFEGKIQDRAKQVELNPHIWLDPKRAIQQVENIRDGLIAADPDGKTVYTANAAAYIIKLQQLDREFTQKLQPFAGKTFVTYHDFAPYFAQSYQLKAQFLVGIPEENASPADVQRVIDSAQNSKLKTLLTEPQAVGNPFSALAKDLHVQIGNFDPMETAGAEGVQPDYYFTVMRQNLTHLETAFGSRSSQSFLPNQRQSRLFASVLPPANVRF
;
A
#
# COMPACT_ATOMS: atom_id res chain seq x y z
N MET A 1 38.79 -3.46 -58.16
CA MET A 1 40.08 -3.16 -57.52
C MET A 1 39.77 -3.19 -56.06
N ASP A 2 39.96 -4.30 -55.51
CA ASP A 2 40.94 -4.86 -54.57
C ASP A 2 40.60 -4.45 -53.13
N SER A 3 40.50 -5.29 -52.21
CA SER A 3 40.82 -6.68 -51.85
C SER A 3 40.67 -6.78 -50.34
N THR A 4 39.98 -7.76 -49.85
CA THR A 4 40.13 -8.36 -48.50
C THR A 4 41.57 -8.94 -48.32
N PRO A 5 42.05 -9.55 -47.18
CA PRO A 5 41.31 -10.18 -46.10
C PRO A 5 42.04 -10.20 -44.71
N GLN A 6 41.28 -10.76 -43.72
CA GLN A 6 41.69 -11.69 -42.65
C GLN A 6 42.81 -11.36 -41.63
N SER A 7 42.50 -11.54 -40.35
CA SER A 7 43.07 -12.75 -39.64
C SER A 7 42.51 -12.98 -38.25
N LEU A 8 42.09 -14.22 -38.00
CA LEU A 8 41.84 -14.85 -36.71
C LEU A 8 43.13 -14.94 -35.89
N ILE A 9 43.09 -14.66 -34.58
CA ILE A 9 44.03 -15.22 -33.62
C ILE A 9 43.27 -15.82 -32.46
N ARG A 10 43.29 -17.14 -32.42
CA ARG A 10 42.97 -17.97 -31.26
C ARG A 10 44.16 -17.91 -30.29
N GLN A 11 43.95 -17.60 -29.03
CA GLN A 11 44.94 -17.89 -27.98
C GLN A 11 44.40 -18.95 -27.03
N LEU A 12 45.10 -20.06 -27.02
CA LEU A 12 45.03 -21.14 -26.04
C LEU A 12 45.62 -20.64 -24.71
N SER A 13 44.92 -20.82 -23.63
CA SER A 13 45.49 -20.69 -22.28
C SER A 13 45.85 -22.03 -21.73
N VAL A 14 47.13 -22.18 -21.45
CA VAL A 14 47.74 -23.38 -20.84
C VAL A 14 47.49 -23.37 -19.33
N VAL A 15 46.94 -24.47 -18.81
CA VAL A 15 46.80 -24.72 -17.38
C VAL A 15 48.11 -25.32 -16.88
N VAL A 16 48.80 -24.65 -15.98
CA VAL A 16 49.94 -25.18 -15.25
C VAL A 16 49.47 -25.71 -13.90
N VAL A 17 49.53 -27.00 -13.72
CA VAL A 17 49.32 -27.71 -12.44
C VAL A 17 50.67 -27.79 -11.73
N SER A 18 50.85 -27.05 -10.64
CA SER A 18 52.04 -27.18 -9.77
C SER A 18 51.70 -28.06 -8.56
N THR A 19 52.21 -29.23 -8.52
CA THR A 19 52.23 -30.13 -7.36
C THR A 19 53.33 -29.73 -6.41
N ILE A 20 52.98 -29.33 -5.19
CA ILE A 20 53.95 -29.10 -4.08
C ILE A 20 53.87 -30.30 -3.13
N ALA A 21 54.99 -30.97 -3.00
CA ALA A 21 55.19 -32.05 -2.05
C ALA A 21 55.42 -31.47 -0.63
N VAL A 22 54.69 -31.98 0.34
CA VAL A 22 54.81 -31.62 1.75
C VAL A 22 55.70 -32.64 2.45
N SER A 23 56.86 -32.20 2.91
CA SER A 23 57.74 -32.96 3.80
C SER A 23 57.30 -32.80 5.26
N LEU A 24 57.05 -33.93 5.92
CA LEU A 24 56.74 -34.03 7.33
C LEU A 24 58.02 -33.78 8.18
N GLY A 25 58.00 -32.70 8.93
CA GLY A 25 58.96 -32.43 10.01
C GLY A 25 58.26 -32.39 11.33
N SER A 26 58.42 -33.42 12.16
CA SER A 26 57.96 -33.43 13.57
C SER A 26 58.86 -32.53 14.42
N CYS A 27 58.31 -31.46 15.01
CA CYS A 27 58.91 -30.82 16.18
C CYS A 27 57.80 -30.59 17.21
N THR A 28 57.88 -31.34 18.30
CA THR A 28 57.07 -31.13 19.50
C THR A 28 57.58 -29.91 20.26
N SER A 29 56.77 -28.86 20.31
CA SER A 29 56.96 -27.78 21.27
C SER A 29 55.63 -27.52 21.98
N ASN A 30 55.65 -27.74 23.32
CA ASN A 30 54.61 -27.44 24.26
C ASN A 30 54.36 -25.89 24.27
N VAL A 31 53.25 -25.45 23.72
CA VAL A 31 52.74 -24.09 23.89
C VAL A 31 51.49 -24.16 24.78
N PRO A 32 51.37 -23.37 25.85
CA PRO A 32 50.18 -23.39 26.69
C PRO A 32 48.98 -22.90 25.88
N ILE A 33 47.89 -23.70 25.86
CA ILE A 33 46.63 -23.36 25.25
C ILE A 33 46.02 -22.23 26.09
N THR A 34 46.18 -21.00 25.66
CA THR A 34 45.30 -19.90 26.07
C THR A 34 43.94 -20.13 25.37
N ASN A 35 42.93 -20.45 26.16
CA ASN A 35 41.55 -20.47 25.74
C ASN A 35 41.17 -19.09 25.17
N SER A 36 41.32 -18.87 23.87
CA SER A 36 40.64 -17.83 23.13
C SER A 36 39.17 -18.21 23.10
N ALA A 37 38.39 -17.60 23.97
CA ALA A 37 36.95 -17.66 23.92
C ALA A 37 36.53 -17.20 22.51
N SER A 38 36.06 -18.11 21.68
CA SER A 38 35.32 -17.78 20.47
C SER A 38 34.17 -16.83 20.89
N PRO A 39 33.91 -15.72 20.18
CA PRO A 39 32.75 -14.91 20.47
C PRO A 39 31.53 -15.83 20.32
N GLN A 40 30.89 -16.13 21.45
CA GLN A 40 29.58 -16.77 21.42
C GLN A 40 28.67 -15.87 20.58
N VAL A 41 28.27 -16.34 19.42
CA VAL A 41 27.10 -15.81 18.71
C VAL A 41 25.95 -16.02 19.70
N GLN A 42 25.58 -14.96 20.41
CA GLN A 42 24.41 -14.95 21.26
C GLN A 42 23.23 -15.42 20.38
N SER A 43 22.74 -16.60 20.70
CA SER A 43 21.55 -17.17 20.08
C SER A 43 20.40 -16.15 20.16
N ALA A 44 19.75 -15.91 19.01
CA ALA A 44 18.61 -14.99 18.85
C ALA A 44 17.34 -15.44 19.61
N THR A 45 17.44 -16.35 20.58
CA THR A 45 16.32 -17.13 21.11
C THR A 45 15.68 -16.53 22.39
N ASP A 46 16.11 -15.35 22.88
CA ASP A 46 15.55 -14.81 24.13
C ASP A 46 15.01 -13.36 24.00
N ARG A 47 14.80 -12.90 22.75
CA ARG A 47 14.28 -11.55 22.53
C ARG A 47 12.75 -11.59 22.43
N LYS A 48 12.07 -10.86 23.33
CA LYS A 48 10.62 -10.62 23.20
C LYS A 48 10.36 -9.92 21.87
N GLU A 49 9.62 -10.57 20.98
CA GLU A 49 9.19 -10.02 19.70
C GLU A 49 8.20 -8.86 19.93
N LEU A 50 8.44 -7.73 19.28
CA LEU A 50 7.59 -6.54 19.41
C LEU A 50 6.20 -6.84 18.81
N GLN A 51 5.13 -6.60 19.59
CA GLN A 51 3.76 -6.77 19.17
C GLN A 51 3.23 -5.46 18.59
N VAL A 52 3.06 -5.42 17.27
CA VAL A 52 2.59 -4.22 16.55
C VAL A 52 1.20 -4.46 15.99
N VAL A 53 0.28 -3.57 16.31
CA VAL A 53 -1.05 -3.51 15.70
C VAL A 53 -1.09 -2.36 14.72
N THR A 54 -1.66 -2.60 13.54
CA THR A 54 -1.86 -1.59 12.49
C THR A 54 -3.34 -1.47 12.19
N THR A 55 -3.80 -0.37 11.65
CA THR A 55 -5.22 -0.14 11.42
C THR A 55 -5.74 -0.90 10.20
N PHE A 56 -5.32 -0.55 8.99
CA PHE A 56 -5.85 -1.11 7.73
C PHE A 56 -4.72 -1.44 6.74
N VAL A 57 -5.06 -1.90 5.56
CA VAL A 57 -4.13 -2.54 4.61
C VAL A 57 -2.85 -1.75 4.33
N PRO A 58 -2.86 -0.47 3.89
CA PRO A 58 -1.63 0.29 3.64
C PRO A 58 -0.72 0.42 4.86
N MET A 59 -1.30 0.67 6.04
CA MET A 59 -0.53 0.75 7.29
C MET A 59 0.11 -0.58 7.62
N THR A 60 -0.59 -1.67 7.35
CA THR A 60 -0.08 -3.03 7.56
C THR A 60 1.09 -3.33 6.61
N ASP A 61 0.96 -3.00 5.32
CA ASP A 61 2.00 -3.20 4.31
C ASP A 61 3.28 -2.42 4.64
N PHE A 62 3.13 -1.13 4.93
CA PHE A 62 4.26 -0.26 5.26
C PHE A 62 4.96 -0.74 6.54
N THR A 63 4.18 -1.09 7.57
CA THR A 63 4.72 -1.53 8.85
C THR A 63 5.43 -2.88 8.71
N LYS A 64 4.84 -3.87 8.02
CA LYS A 64 5.49 -5.15 7.73
C LYS A 64 6.78 -4.98 6.96
N ALA A 65 6.77 -4.11 5.94
CA ALA A 65 7.95 -3.83 5.14
C ALA A 65 9.11 -3.26 5.98
N VAL A 66 8.81 -2.36 6.95
CA VAL A 66 9.82 -1.77 7.82
C VAL A 66 10.24 -2.74 8.93
N ALA A 67 9.29 -3.42 9.55
CA ALA A 67 9.54 -4.31 10.67
C ALA A 67 10.33 -5.56 10.28
N GLY A 68 10.07 -6.13 9.10
CA GLY A 68 10.59 -7.43 8.71
C GLY A 68 10.23 -8.49 9.75
N ASP A 69 11.15 -9.39 10.02
CA ASP A 69 10.99 -10.48 11.01
C ASP A 69 11.27 -10.02 12.46
N ARG A 70 11.39 -8.71 12.69
CA ARG A 70 11.72 -8.19 14.03
C ARG A 70 10.50 -7.93 14.90
N ALA A 71 9.32 -7.80 14.29
CA ALA A 71 8.07 -7.57 15.00
C ALA A 71 6.94 -8.42 14.41
N GLN A 72 6.01 -8.84 15.28
CA GLN A 72 4.76 -9.43 14.86
C GLN A 72 3.76 -8.33 14.54
N VAL A 73 3.41 -8.17 13.26
CA VAL A 73 2.48 -7.14 12.79
C VAL A 73 1.11 -7.75 12.53
N THR A 74 0.09 -7.24 13.22
CA THR A 74 -1.30 -7.69 13.12
C THR A 74 -2.20 -6.53 12.73
N GLN A 75 -3.06 -6.73 11.73
CA GLN A 75 -4.05 -5.74 11.33
C GLN A 75 -5.26 -5.75 12.29
N LEU A 76 -5.73 -4.57 12.67
CA LEU A 76 -6.88 -4.38 13.55
C LEU A 76 -8.19 -4.62 12.79
N LEU A 77 -8.37 -3.90 11.69
CA LEU A 77 -9.57 -3.98 10.86
C LEU A 77 -9.60 -5.30 10.08
N PRO A 78 -10.77 -5.95 9.93
CA PRO A 78 -10.93 -7.00 8.94
C PRO A 78 -10.54 -6.47 7.55
N ILE A 79 -9.86 -7.28 6.75
CA ILE A 79 -9.28 -6.85 5.47
C ILE A 79 -10.31 -6.31 4.45
N ASN A 80 -11.57 -6.71 4.61
CA ASN A 80 -12.69 -6.31 3.76
C ASN A 80 -13.57 -5.21 4.37
N VAL A 81 -13.09 -4.52 5.40
CA VAL A 81 -13.80 -3.41 6.06
C VAL A 81 -12.95 -2.16 5.99
N GLY A 82 -13.47 -1.11 5.39
CA GLY A 82 -12.81 0.19 5.28
C GLY A 82 -12.76 0.95 6.61
N PRO A 83 -11.80 1.85 6.77
CA PRO A 83 -11.63 2.62 8.01
C PRO A 83 -12.81 3.56 8.30
N HIS A 84 -13.52 4.03 7.27
CA HIS A 84 -14.68 4.90 7.42
C HIS A 84 -15.90 4.19 8.02
N ASP A 85 -16.06 2.88 7.75
CA ASP A 85 -17.22 2.07 8.18
C ASP A 85 -16.94 1.20 9.40
N PHE A 86 -15.71 1.20 9.91
CA PHE A 86 -15.31 0.31 10.98
C PHE A 86 -15.95 0.69 12.31
N GLN A 87 -16.60 -0.29 12.92
CA GLN A 87 -17.14 -0.22 14.28
C GLN A 87 -16.34 -1.13 15.21
N ALA A 88 -15.63 -0.51 16.15
CA ALA A 88 -14.78 -1.22 17.09
C ALA A 88 -15.60 -2.14 18.02
N LYS A 89 -15.07 -3.33 18.28
CA LYS A 89 -15.66 -4.35 19.17
C LYS A 89 -14.81 -4.55 20.42
N PRO A 90 -15.36 -5.12 21.51
CA PRO A 90 -14.56 -5.38 22.72
C PRO A 90 -13.31 -6.23 22.49
N ASP A 91 -13.30 -7.10 21.47
CA ASP A 91 -12.13 -7.90 21.09
C ASP A 91 -11.00 -7.04 20.53
N ASP A 92 -11.31 -5.94 19.89
CA ASP A 92 -10.31 -5.03 19.33
C ASP A 92 -9.59 -4.28 20.45
N ALA A 93 -10.31 -3.88 21.51
CA ALA A 93 -9.67 -3.36 22.72
C ALA A 93 -8.74 -4.40 23.37
N ARG A 94 -9.11 -5.68 23.38
CA ARG A 94 -8.23 -6.75 23.89
C ARG A 94 -6.96 -6.95 23.04
N LYS A 95 -7.01 -6.71 21.73
CA LYS A 95 -5.81 -6.71 20.88
C LYS A 95 -4.87 -5.57 21.27
N LEU A 96 -5.39 -4.34 21.42
CA LEU A 96 -4.59 -3.18 21.82
C LEU A 96 -4.05 -3.29 23.26
N ALA A 97 -4.79 -3.94 24.15
CA ALA A 97 -4.33 -4.19 25.51
C ALA A 97 -3.04 -5.04 25.59
N LYS A 98 -2.75 -5.82 24.55
CA LYS A 98 -1.57 -6.69 24.43
C LYS A 98 -0.49 -6.15 23.50
N ALA A 99 -0.76 -5.07 22.78
CA ALA A 99 0.17 -4.49 21.83
C ALA A 99 1.24 -3.65 22.52
N ASP A 100 2.44 -3.67 22.00
CA ASP A 100 3.50 -2.74 22.38
C ASP A 100 3.40 -1.43 21.57
N VAL A 101 2.93 -1.53 20.31
CA VAL A 101 2.82 -0.41 19.35
C VAL A 101 1.50 -0.50 18.58
N LEU A 102 0.87 0.66 18.35
CA LEU A 102 -0.20 0.86 17.37
C LEU A 102 0.31 1.80 16.29
N VAL A 103 0.09 1.43 15.01
CA VAL A 103 0.37 2.30 13.86
C VAL A 103 -0.94 2.68 13.21
N GLU A 104 -1.21 3.98 13.13
CA GLU A 104 -2.38 4.56 12.47
C GLU A 104 -2.00 5.40 11.26
N ASN A 105 -2.96 5.64 10.37
CA ASN A 105 -2.77 6.63 9.31
C ASN A 105 -2.70 8.03 9.89
N GLY A 106 -3.63 8.35 10.81
CA GLY A 106 -3.80 9.70 11.34
C GLY A 106 -4.75 10.56 10.50
N LEU A 107 -4.70 11.87 10.70
CA LEU A 107 -5.57 12.86 10.02
C LEU A 107 -7.08 12.64 10.26
N GLY A 108 -7.44 11.96 11.35
CA GLY A 108 -8.84 11.69 11.73
C GLY A 108 -9.51 10.55 10.97
N LEU A 109 -8.77 9.81 10.14
CA LEU A 109 -9.32 8.65 9.40
C LEU A 109 -9.92 7.62 10.35
N GLU A 110 -9.19 7.30 11.39
CA GLU A 110 -9.57 6.28 12.38
C GLU A 110 -10.22 6.92 13.61
N SER A 111 -11.34 7.62 13.42
CA SER A 111 -12.05 8.33 14.48
C SER A 111 -12.46 7.46 15.68
N PHE A 112 -12.53 6.14 15.49
CA PHE A 112 -12.84 5.15 16.54
C PHE A 112 -11.67 4.86 17.49
N LEU A 113 -10.43 5.26 17.15
CA LEU A 113 -9.23 4.84 17.89
C LEU A 113 -9.13 5.44 19.29
N ASP A 114 -9.50 6.70 19.48
CA ASP A 114 -9.37 7.37 20.79
C ASP A 114 -10.12 6.61 21.88
N ASP A 115 -11.38 6.26 21.62
CA ASP A 115 -12.19 5.48 22.55
C ASP A 115 -11.66 4.03 22.70
N LEU A 116 -11.18 3.44 21.61
CA LEU A 116 -10.66 2.08 21.63
C LEU A 116 -9.37 1.98 22.46
N ILE A 117 -8.43 2.92 22.31
CA ILE A 117 -7.18 3.02 23.09
C ILE A 117 -7.52 3.20 24.57
N LYS A 118 -8.45 4.10 24.89
CA LYS A 118 -8.91 4.31 26.26
C LYS A 118 -9.50 3.04 26.87
N ASN A 119 -10.35 2.33 26.10
CA ASN A 119 -10.99 1.09 26.56
C ASN A 119 -9.99 -0.08 26.68
N ALA A 120 -8.88 -0.07 25.94
CA ALA A 120 -7.83 -1.06 26.04
C ALA A 120 -7.08 -0.99 27.37
N GLY A 121 -7.02 0.19 28.01
CA GLY A 121 -6.39 0.39 29.32
C GLY A 121 -4.88 0.11 29.32
N ASN A 122 -4.21 0.14 28.17
CA ASN A 122 -2.78 -0.14 28.02
C ASN A 122 -1.97 1.15 28.14
N ALA A 123 -1.51 1.48 29.34
CA ALA A 123 -0.74 2.70 29.60
C ALA A 123 0.67 2.70 28.94
N THR A 124 1.13 1.57 28.43
CA THR A 124 2.44 1.42 27.78
C THR A 124 2.37 1.38 26.27
N LEU A 125 1.16 1.40 25.69
CA LEU A 125 0.95 1.40 24.25
C LEU A 125 1.58 2.64 23.62
N LYS A 126 2.48 2.44 22.66
CA LYS A 126 3.04 3.52 21.84
C LYS A 126 2.23 3.68 20.58
N VAL A 127 1.71 4.88 20.32
CA VAL A 127 0.98 5.19 19.09
C VAL A 127 1.92 5.88 18.11
N ILE A 128 1.97 5.38 16.89
CA ILE A 128 2.70 5.95 15.75
C ILE A 128 1.66 6.54 14.80
N ASP A 129 1.53 7.87 14.82
CA ASP A 129 0.80 8.61 13.78
C ASP A 129 1.70 8.73 12.55
N SER A 130 1.35 7.99 11.49
CA SER A 130 2.15 7.96 10.27
C SER A 130 2.04 9.25 9.45
N SER A 131 1.04 10.08 9.69
CA SER A 131 0.82 11.35 8.98
C SER A 131 1.67 12.50 9.49
N LYS A 132 2.40 12.32 10.59
CA LYS A 132 3.14 13.39 11.25
C LYS A 132 4.07 14.13 10.29
N GLY A 133 3.86 15.45 10.14
CA GLY A 133 4.66 16.30 9.26
C GLY A 133 4.42 16.14 7.77
N VAL A 134 3.47 15.29 7.35
CA VAL A 134 3.06 15.18 5.95
C VAL A 134 2.33 16.45 5.53
N GLN A 135 2.65 16.98 4.35
CA GLN A 135 1.96 18.13 3.78
C GLN A 135 0.53 17.74 3.38
N THR A 136 -0.46 18.34 4.00
CA THR A 136 -1.87 18.01 3.87
C THR A 136 -2.64 18.92 2.93
N ILE A 137 -3.77 18.43 2.43
CA ILE A 137 -4.77 19.16 1.65
C ILE A 137 -6.07 19.19 2.48
N SER A 138 -6.71 20.37 2.53
CA SER A 138 -8.00 20.52 3.19
C SER A 138 -9.13 20.03 2.28
N THR A 139 -10.09 19.29 2.82
CA THR A 139 -11.32 18.91 2.11
C THR A 139 -12.13 20.15 1.71
N ALA A 140 -12.18 21.17 2.55
CA ALA A 140 -12.91 22.41 2.27
C ALA A 140 -12.39 23.20 1.05
N ALA A 141 -11.12 23.04 0.67
CA ALA A 141 -10.53 23.71 -0.48
C ALA A 141 -11.09 23.19 -1.83
N PHE A 142 -11.57 21.95 -1.87
CA PHE A 142 -12.14 21.34 -3.08
C PHE A 142 -13.64 21.61 -3.23
N GLU A 143 -14.36 21.79 -2.14
CA GLU A 143 -15.82 21.97 -2.16
C GLU A 143 -16.28 23.40 -2.46
N GLY A 144 -15.37 24.37 -2.53
CA GLY A 144 -15.75 25.80 -2.69
C GLY A 144 -16.52 26.38 -1.50
N LYS A 145 -16.65 25.62 -0.42
CA LYS A 145 -17.41 25.98 0.78
C LYS A 145 -16.54 26.66 1.84
N ILE A 146 -15.86 27.74 1.48
CA ILE A 146 -15.22 28.62 2.48
C ILE A 146 -16.27 29.62 3.00
N GLN A 147 -17.29 29.18 3.67
CA GLN A 147 -18.27 30.13 4.24
C GLN A 147 -18.50 30.01 5.74
N ASP A 148 -17.94 29.03 6.45
CA ASP A 148 -18.05 28.96 7.91
C ASP A 148 -16.69 28.80 8.56
N ARG A 149 -16.08 29.93 8.98
CA ARG A 149 -14.80 29.98 9.69
C ARG A 149 -14.81 29.33 11.07
N ALA A 150 -15.90 28.72 11.49
CA ALA A 150 -16.09 28.10 12.81
C ALA A 150 -15.99 26.56 12.79
N LYS A 151 -15.98 25.91 11.62
CA LYS A 151 -15.76 24.47 11.51
C LYS A 151 -14.26 24.20 11.43
N GLN A 152 -13.78 23.25 12.20
CA GLN A 152 -12.41 22.71 12.06
C GLN A 152 -12.19 22.35 10.59
N VAL A 153 -11.05 22.78 10.05
CA VAL A 153 -10.64 22.43 8.69
C VAL A 153 -10.36 20.93 8.69
N GLU A 154 -11.26 20.17 8.09
CA GLU A 154 -11.05 18.74 7.92
C GLU A 154 -9.96 18.52 6.86
N LEU A 155 -8.99 17.67 7.19
CA LEU A 155 -7.90 17.31 6.30
C LEU A 155 -8.27 16.03 5.58
N ASN A 156 -7.96 15.95 4.28
CA ASN A 156 -8.14 14.72 3.54
C ASN A 156 -7.14 13.66 4.06
N PRO A 157 -7.58 12.46 4.48
CA PRO A 157 -6.69 11.50 5.12
C PRO A 157 -5.93 10.59 4.14
N HIS A 158 -6.27 10.56 2.84
CA HIS A 158 -5.80 9.56 1.87
C HIS A 158 -4.37 9.81 1.36
N ILE A 159 -3.45 10.10 2.26
CA ILE A 159 -2.07 10.46 1.94
C ILE A 159 -1.25 9.29 1.35
N TRP A 160 -1.60 8.04 1.67
CA TRP A 160 -0.90 6.84 1.19
C TRP A 160 -1.02 6.63 -0.31
N LEU A 161 -2.02 7.24 -0.98
CA LEU A 161 -2.20 7.14 -2.43
C LEU A 161 -1.19 7.98 -3.22
N ASP A 162 -0.46 8.85 -2.57
CA ASP A 162 0.66 9.57 -3.17
C ASP A 162 1.99 8.96 -2.73
N PRO A 163 2.76 8.32 -3.61
CA PRO A 163 4.04 7.71 -3.26
C PRO A 163 5.03 8.66 -2.56
N LYS A 164 4.98 9.97 -2.84
CA LYS A 164 5.83 10.96 -2.16
C LYS A 164 5.45 11.13 -0.69
N ARG A 165 4.16 11.10 -0.38
CA ARG A 165 3.63 11.17 0.99
C ARG A 165 3.78 9.83 1.72
N ALA A 166 3.63 8.73 1.00
CA ALA A 166 3.89 7.38 1.53
C ALA A 166 5.35 7.21 1.98
N ILE A 167 6.32 7.86 1.34
CA ILE A 167 7.71 7.90 1.82
C ILE A 167 7.77 8.48 3.23
N GLN A 168 7.12 9.61 3.49
CA GLN A 168 7.10 10.22 4.83
C GLN A 168 6.40 9.31 5.85
N GLN A 169 5.31 8.63 5.46
CA GLN A 169 4.65 7.66 6.34
C GLN A 169 5.59 6.51 6.72
N VAL A 170 6.32 5.95 5.76
CA VAL A 170 7.31 4.89 5.99
C VAL A 170 8.45 5.37 6.91
N GLU A 171 8.89 6.62 6.76
CA GLU A 171 9.90 7.23 7.64
C GLU A 171 9.36 7.39 9.07
N ASN A 172 8.12 7.86 9.23
CA ASN A 172 7.48 8.01 10.53
C ASN A 172 7.30 6.64 11.24
N ILE A 173 6.89 5.62 10.49
CA ILE A 173 6.79 4.25 10.99
C ILE A 173 8.16 3.72 11.43
N ARG A 174 9.21 3.90 10.63
CA ARG A 174 10.59 3.55 10.98
C ARG A 174 11.01 4.20 12.30
N ASP A 175 10.81 5.49 12.41
CA ASP A 175 11.27 6.25 13.57
C ASP A 175 10.50 5.89 14.84
N GLY A 176 9.18 5.64 14.69
CA GLY A 176 8.34 5.14 15.77
C GLY A 176 8.74 3.74 16.24
N LEU A 177 9.04 2.82 15.32
CA LEU A 177 9.52 1.48 15.65
C LEU A 177 10.89 1.52 16.32
N ILE A 178 11.83 2.38 15.87
CA ILE A 178 13.12 2.59 16.52
C ILE A 178 12.93 3.13 17.95
N ALA A 179 11.98 4.04 18.17
CA ALA A 179 11.69 4.56 19.51
C ALA A 179 11.06 3.50 20.42
N ALA A 180 10.34 2.53 19.85
CA ALA A 180 9.75 1.42 20.59
C ALA A 180 10.76 0.30 20.90
N ASP A 181 11.65 0.00 19.95
CA ASP A 181 12.67 -1.04 19.99
C ASP A 181 14.00 -0.50 19.44
N PRO A 182 14.80 0.20 20.26
CA PRO A 182 16.07 0.81 19.83
C PRO A 182 17.09 -0.20 19.25
N ASP A 183 17.07 -1.44 19.74
CA ASP A 183 17.96 -2.50 19.26
C ASP A 183 17.65 -2.92 17.81
N GLY A 184 16.43 -2.62 17.31
CA GLY A 184 16.00 -2.84 15.94
C GLY A 184 16.45 -1.79 14.95
N LYS A 185 17.08 -0.70 15.39
CA LYS A 185 17.40 0.47 14.56
C LYS A 185 18.05 0.12 13.22
N THR A 186 19.03 -0.76 13.21
CA THR A 186 19.74 -1.15 11.98
C THR A 186 18.80 -1.82 10.98
N VAL A 187 17.97 -2.75 11.46
CA VAL A 187 17.01 -3.50 10.62
C VAL A 187 15.95 -2.56 10.07
N TYR A 188 15.29 -1.79 10.94
CA TYR A 188 14.23 -0.86 10.54
C TYR A 188 14.73 0.19 9.54
N THR A 189 15.95 0.72 9.77
CA THR A 189 16.56 1.70 8.85
C THR A 189 16.86 1.09 7.48
N ALA A 190 17.43 -0.11 7.43
CA ALA A 190 17.75 -0.78 6.17
C ALA A 190 16.48 -1.13 5.38
N ASN A 191 15.47 -1.69 6.06
CA ASN A 191 14.21 -2.09 5.46
C ASN A 191 13.42 -0.87 4.93
N ALA A 192 13.31 0.19 5.73
CA ALA A 192 12.66 1.43 5.30
C ALA A 192 13.36 2.03 4.08
N ALA A 193 14.69 2.08 4.07
CA ALA A 193 15.45 2.57 2.91
C ALA A 193 15.16 1.74 1.64
N ALA A 194 15.10 0.41 1.75
CA ALA A 194 14.77 -0.46 0.63
C ALA A 194 13.34 -0.22 0.10
N TYR A 195 12.37 -0.04 1.00
CA TYR A 195 10.99 0.23 0.63
C TYR A 195 10.83 1.63 -0.01
N ILE A 196 11.50 2.64 0.53
CA ILE A 196 11.52 4.00 0.00
C ILE A 196 12.09 4.03 -1.43
N ILE A 197 13.12 3.23 -1.72
CA ILE A 197 13.63 3.09 -3.11
C ILE A 197 12.54 2.59 -4.05
N LYS A 198 11.72 1.62 -3.64
CA LYS A 198 10.58 1.14 -4.44
C LYS A 198 9.51 2.22 -4.62
N LEU A 199 9.18 3.00 -3.58
CA LEU A 199 8.25 4.14 -3.67
C LEU A 199 8.75 5.22 -4.64
N GLN A 200 10.05 5.55 -4.58
CA GLN A 200 10.66 6.49 -5.52
C GLN A 200 10.65 5.97 -6.96
N GLN A 201 10.79 4.66 -7.17
CA GLN A 201 10.65 4.06 -8.50
C GLN A 201 9.22 4.19 -9.01
N LEU A 202 8.24 3.91 -8.15
CA LEU A 202 6.82 4.06 -8.46
C LEU A 202 6.46 5.52 -8.81
N ASP A 203 6.96 6.49 -8.04
CA ASP A 203 6.76 7.92 -8.32
C ASP A 203 7.33 8.33 -9.68
N ARG A 204 8.53 7.87 -10.01
CA ARG A 204 9.12 8.11 -11.35
C ARG A 204 8.30 7.50 -12.47
N GLU A 205 7.82 6.27 -12.29
CA GLU A 205 6.96 5.58 -13.24
C GLU A 205 5.67 6.37 -13.48
N PHE A 206 5.01 6.83 -12.41
CA PHE A 206 3.80 7.63 -12.49
C PHE A 206 4.05 8.98 -13.15
N THR A 207 5.11 9.67 -12.76
CA THR A 207 5.49 10.96 -13.35
C THR A 207 5.67 10.84 -14.87
N GLN A 208 6.40 9.81 -15.33
CA GLN A 208 6.64 9.59 -16.74
C GLN A 208 5.37 9.26 -17.52
N LYS A 209 4.56 8.34 -16.98
CA LYS A 209 3.37 7.84 -17.69
C LYS A 209 2.19 8.80 -17.65
N LEU A 210 2.05 9.59 -16.60
CA LEU A 210 0.96 10.55 -16.44
C LEU A 210 1.27 11.95 -17.01
N GLN A 211 2.55 12.28 -17.27
CA GLN A 211 2.94 13.55 -17.85
C GLN A 211 2.17 13.93 -19.15
N PRO A 212 1.87 13.01 -20.09
CA PRO A 212 1.07 13.34 -21.29
C PRO A 212 -0.37 13.72 -20.98
N PHE A 213 -0.85 13.44 -19.77
CA PHE A 213 -2.22 13.69 -19.32
C PHE A 213 -2.32 14.88 -18.35
N ALA A 214 -1.25 15.65 -18.17
CA ALA A 214 -1.26 16.82 -17.29
C ALA A 214 -2.45 17.75 -17.57
N GLY A 215 -3.13 18.19 -16.51
CA GLY A 215 -4.33 19.00 -16.57
C GLY A 215 -5.64 18.26 -16.89
N LYS A 216 -5.58 16.95 -17.19
CA LYS A 216 -6.79 16.14 -17.38
C LYS A 216 -7.53 15.89 -16.07
N THR A 217 -8.85 15.85 -16.17
CA THR A 217 -9.76 15.54 -15.07
C THR A 217 -10.11 14.05 -15.08
N PHE A 218 -10.24 13.47 -13.89
CA PHE A 218 -10.89 12.19 -13.64
C PHE A 218 -11.87 12.32 -12.48
N VAL A 219 -12.83 11.40 -12.39
CA VAL A 219 -13.87 11.40 -11.36
C VAL A 219 -13.83 10.07 -10.64
N THR A 220 -13.72 10.12 -9.31
CA THR A 220 -13.80 8.98 -8.41
C THR A 220 -15.14 8.92 -7.69
N TYR A 221 -15.44 7.82 -7.01
CA TYR A 221 -16.66 7.73 -6.23
C TYR A 221 -16.59 8.66 -5.01
N HIS A 222 -15.65 8.43 -4.07
CA HIS A 222 -15.43 9.38 -2.98
C HIS A 222 -14.12 10.17 -3.11
N ASP A 223 -13.90 11.13 -2.21
CA ASP A 223 -12.78 12.09 -2.26
C ASP A 223 -11.47 11.49 -1.71
N PHE A 224 -10.92 10.47 -2.36
CA PHE A 224 -9.64 9.87 -1.94
C PHE A 224 -8.42 10.33 -2.75
N ALA A 225 -8.61 10.97 -3.89
CA ALA A 225 -7.53 11.14 -4.87
C ALA A 225 -6.87 12.54 -4.96
N PRO A 226 -7.08 13.52 -4.05
CA PRO A 226 -6.55 14.86 -4.24
C PRO A 226 -5.02 14.93 -4.18
N TYR A 227 -4.39 14.16 -3.28
CA TYR A 227 -2.92 14.12 -3.16
C TYR A 227 -2.26 13.53 -4.40
N PHE A 228 -2.82 12.43 -4.90
CA PHE A 228 -2.38 11.79 -6.13
C PHE A 228 -2.51 12.76 -7.32
N ALA A 229 -3.68 13.38 -7.48
CA ALA A 229 -3.94 14.33 -8.55
C ALA A 229 -2.96 15.52 -8.50
N GLN A 230 -2.71 16.08 -7.32
CA GLN A 230 -1.75 17.17 -7.13
C GLN A 230 -0.34 16.75 -7.56
N SER A 231 0.14 15.57 -7.15
CA SER A 231 1.51 15.11 -7.42
C SER A 231 1.78 14.87 -8.90
N TYR A 232 0.76 14.50 -9.67
CA TYR A 232 0.89 14.20 -11.10
C TYR A 232 0.19 15.22 -12.01
N GLN A 233 -0.09 16.43 -11.49
CA GLN A 233 -0.70 17.54 -12.24
C GLN A 233 -2.03 17.19 -12.90
N LEU A 234 -2.80 16.31 -12.29
CA LEU A 234 -4.15 15.93 -12.69
C LEU A 234 -5.20 16.74 -11.90
N LYS A 235 -6.45 16.58 -12.27
CA LYS A 235 -7.59 17.15 -11.55
C LYS A 235 -8.52 16.03 -11.11
N ALA A 236 -8.57 15.78 -9.79
CA ALA A 236 -9.55 14.86 -9.22
C ALA A 236 -10.88 15.59 -8.99
N GLN A 237 -11.96 14.89 -9.26
CA GLN A 237 -13.33 15.21 -8.86
C GLN A 237 -13.93 13.94 -8.26
N PHE A 238 -14.97 14.09 -7.47
CA PHE A 238 -15.59 12.96 -6.78
C PHE A 238 -17.12 13.12 -6.76
N LEU A 239 -17.85 12.04 -6.55
CA LEU A 239 -19.30 12.07 -6.42
C LEU A 239 -19.72 12.42 -4.98
N VAL A 240 -19.13 11.74 -3.98
CA VAL A 240 -19.42 11.95 -2.56
C VAL A 240 -18.18 12.42 -1.81
N GLY A 241 -18.36 13.24 -0.78
CA GLY A 241 -17.30 13.72 0.11
C GLY A 241 -16.90 12.70 1.18
N ILE A 242 -16.18 13.17 2.18
CA ILE A 242 -15.80 12.43 3.38
C ILE A 242 -16.43 13.14 4.60
N PRO A 243 -17.13 12.40 5.49
CA PRO A 243 -17.51 10.98 5.39
C PRO A 243 -18.39 10.69 4.19
N GLU A 244 -18.40 9.43 3.74
CA GLU A 244 -19.23 9.02 2.61
C GLU A 244 -20.74 9.17 2.95
N GLU A 245 -21.39 10.09 2.28
CA GLU A 245 -22.82 10.33 2.37
C GLU A 245 -23.49 9.93 1.04
N ASN A 246 -24.82 9.81 1.06
CA ASN A 246 -25.55 9.65 -0.19
C ASN A 246 -25.37 10.89 -1.06
N ALA A 247 -25.04 10.69 -2.34
CA ALA A 247 -24.88 11.79 -3.28
C ALA A 247 -26.15 12.64 -3.37
N SER A 248 -26.00 13.93 -3.15
CA SER A 248 -27.09 14.88 -3.35
C SER A 248 -27.31 15.15 -4.85
N PRO A 249 -28.47 15.68 -5.26
CA PRO A 249 -28.68 16.12 -6.65
C PRO A 249 -27.62 17.13 -7.13
N ALA A 250 -27.10 17.97 -6.23
CA ALA A 250 -26.06 18.94 -6.55
C ALA A 250 -24.71 18.25 -6.84
N ASP A 251 -24.37 17.19 -6.12
CA ASP A 251 -23.16 16.40 -6.35
C ASP A 251 -23.23 15.68 -7.71
N VAL A 252 -24.37 15.08 -8.01
CA VAL A 252 -24.61 14.46 -9.32
C VAL A 252 -24.47 15.49 -10.44
N GLN A 253 -25.08 16.68 -10.30
CA GLN A 253 -24.98 17.73 -11.31
C GLN A 253 -23.51 18.19 -11.49
N ARG A 254 -22.77 18.37 -10.40
CA ARG A 254 -21.34 18.73 -10.43
C ARG A 254 -20.52 17.70 -11.22
N VAL A 255 -20.79 16.40 -11.05
CA VAL A 255 -20.12 15.34 -11.80
C VAL A 255 -20.52 15.36 -13.28
N ILE A 256 -21.78 15.60 -13.60
CA ILE A 256 -22.26 15.76 -14.98
C ILE A 256 -21.53 16.92 -15.67
N ASP A 257 -21.50 18.09 -15.03
CA ASP A 257 -20.84 19.27 -15.58
C ASP A 257 -19.34 19.02 -15.78
N SER A 258 -18.69 18.37 -14.81
CA SER A 258 -17.27 18.00 -14.91
C SER A 258 -17.01 17.03 -16.05
N ALA A 259 -17.86 16.02 -16.20
CA ALA A 259 -17.73 15.02 -17.26
C ALA A 259 -17.86 15.64 -18.66
N GLN A 260 -18.87 16.53 -18.83
CA GLN A 260 -19.11 17.21 -20.11
C GLN A 260 -17.98 18.20 -20.45
N ASN A 261 -17.60 19.07 -19.48
CA ASN A 261 -16.57 20.09 -19.67
C ASN A 261 -15.20 19.49 -19.95
N SER A 262 -14.87 18.36 -19.30
CA SER A 262 -13.60 17.67 -19.45
C SER A 262 -13.63 16.59 -20.55
N LYS A 263 -14.76 16.35 -21.19
CA LYS A 263 -14.98 15.31 -22.20
C LYS A 263 -14.52 13.94 -21.71
N LEU A 264 -14.91 13.60 -20.48
CA LEU A 264 -14.55 12.33 -19.86
C LEU A 264 -15.05 11.17 -20.68
N LYS A 265 -14.28 10.08 -20.65
CA LYS A 265 -14.63 8.81 -21.28
C LYS A 265 -14.97 7.73 -20.27
N THR A 266 -14.58 7.94 -19.00
CA THR A 266 -14.67 6.92 -17.95
C THR A 266 -14.90 7.61 -16.59
N LEU A 267 -15.80 7.05 -15.78
CA LEU A 267 -15.92 7.31 -14.36
C LEU A 267 -15.20 6.19 -13.60
N LEU A 268 -14.49 6.50 -12.53
CA LEU A 268 -13.67 5.55 -11.80
C LEU A 268 -14.37 5.17 -10.48
N THR A 269 -14.90 3.95 -10.42
CA THR A 269 -15.47 3.37 -9.20
C THR A 269 -14.39 2.69 -8.37
N GLU A 270 -14.76 2.26 -7.18
CA GLU A 270 -13.93 1.52 -6.25
C GLU A 270 -14.31 0.04 -6.27
N PRO A 271 -13.35 -0.89 -6.08
CA PRO A 271 -13.65 -2.33 -6.11
C PRO A 271 -14.67 -2.76 -5.07
N GLN A 272 -14.68 -2.09 -3.91
CA GLN A 272 -15.57 -2.38 -2.78
C GLN A 272 -16.94 -1.72 -2.90
N ALA A 273 -17.15 -0.77 -3.81
CA ALA A 273 -18.42 -0.06 -3.95
C ALA A 273 -19.57 -1.00 -4.32
N VAL A 274 -20.56 -1.09 -3.45
CA VAL A 274 -21.71 -1.98 -3.65
C VAL A 274 -22.64 -1.41 -4.72
N GLY A 275 -23.05 -2.26 -5.67
CA GLY A 275 -24.09 -1.91 -6.65
C GLY A 275 -23.65 -0.95 -7.76
N ASN A 276 -22.37 -0.67 -7.89
CA ASN A 276 -21.78 0.28 -8.82
C ASN A 276 -22.52 1.63 -8.86
N PRO A 277 -22.18 2.57 -7.98
CA PRO A 277 -22.90 3.84 -7.81
C PRO A 277 -22.92 4.72 -9.07
N PHE A 278 -22.00 4.48 -10.00
CA PHE A 278 -21.95 5.20 -11.28
C PHE A 278 -22.82 4.60 -12.40
N SER A 279 -23.50 3.47 -12.18
CA SER A 279 -24.18 2.74 -13.28
C SER A 279 -25.18 3.60 -14.04
N ALA A 280 -26.07 4.32 -13.35
CA ALA A 280 -27.05 5.20 -13.95
C ALA A 280 -26.36 6.38 -14.63
N LEU A 281 -25.47 7.05 -13.94
CA LEU A 281 -24.76 8.23 -14.42
C LEU A 281 -23.91 7.96 -15.65
N ALA A 282 -23.18 6.85 -15.67
CA ALA A 282 -22.36 6.45 -16.80
C ALA A 282 -23.21 6.15 -18.05
N LYS A 283 -24.38 5.54 -17.87
CA LYS A 283 -25.35 5.33 -18.94
C LYS A 283 -25.86 6.64 -19.52
N ASP A 284 -26.25 7.57 -18.67
CA ASP A 284 -26.80 8.86 -19.09
C ASP A 284 -25.74 9.74 -19.78
N LEU A 285 -24.52 9.70 -19.31
CA LEU A 285 -23.37 10.40 -19.89
C LEU A 285 -22.74 9.69 -21.10
N HIS A 286 -23.13 8.46 -21.39
CA HIS A 286 -22.53 7.60 -22.44
C HIS A 286 -21.02 7.40 -22.25
N VAL A 287 -20.57 7.21 -21.00
CA VAL A 287 -19.18 6.96 -20.62
C VAL A 287 -19.00 5.55 -20.05
N GLN A 288 -17.77 5.08 -20.01
CA GLN A 288 -17.42 3.79 -19.40
C GLN A 288 -17.26 3.92 -17.89
N ILE A 289 -17.23 2.77 -17.22
CA ILE A 289 -16.86 2.65 -15.83
C ILE A 289 -15.53 1.90 -15.77
N GLY A 290 -14.54 2.48 -15.11
CA GLY A 290 -13.28 1.86 -14.76
C GLY A 290 -13.14 1.77 -13.24
N ASN A 291 -11.98 1.30 -12.76
CA ASN A 291 -11.66 1.20 -11.35
C ASN A 291 -10.50 2.12 -10.99
N PHE A 292 -10.55 2.69 -9.79
CA PHE A 292 -9.42 3.22 -9.06
C PHE A 292 -9.57 2.75 -7.60
N ASP A 293 -8.63 1.96 -7.14
CA ASP A 293 -8.68 1.32 -5.83
C ASP A 293 -7.97 2.18 -4.78
N PRO A 294 -8.68 2.71 -3.78
CA PRO A 294 -8.07 3.46 -2.68
C PRO A 294 -7.33 2.56 -1.68
N MET A 295 -7.38 1.24 -1.81
CA MET A 295 -6.76 0.25 -0.90
C MET A 295 -7.27 0.34 0.55
N GLU A 296 -8.45 0.83 0.77
CA GLU A 296 -9.07 0.84 2.11
C GLU A 296 -9.53 -0.55 2.53
N THR A 297 -9.89 -1.35 1.56
CA THR A 297 -10.23 -2.77 1.71
C THR A 297 -9.41 -3.61 0.73
N ALA A 298 -9.36 -4.91 0.98
CA ALA A 298 -8.78 -5.86 0.04
C ALA A 298 -9.46 -7.24 0.14
N GLY A 299 -9.21 -8.08 -0.84
CA GLY A 299 -9.47 -9.52 -0.74
C GLY A 299 -8.31 -10.26 -0.05
N ALA A 300 -8.26 -11.56 -0.25
CA ALA A 300 -7.18 -12.39 0.31
C ALA A 300 -5.77 -12.01 -0.20
N GLU A 301 -5.69 -11.36 -1.33
CA GLU A 301 -4.44 -10.85 -1.92
C GLU A 301 -3.82 -9.71 -1.13
N GLY A 302 -4.58 -8.96 -0.34
CA GLY A 302 -4.10 -7.84 0.47
C GLY A 302 -3.09 -8.22 1.56
N VAL A 303 -2.89 -9.52 1.83
CA VAL A 303 -1.84 -9.99 2.73
C VAL A 303 -0.52 -10.31 2.02
N GLN A 304 -0.50 -10.25 0.68
CA GLN A 304 0.69 -10.58 -0.11
C GLN A 304 1.75 -9.48 -0.02
N PRO A 305 3.02 -9.83 -0.01
CA PRO A 305 4.10 -8.85 -0.11
C PRO A 305 3.93 -7.99 -1.38
N ASP A 306 4.28 -6.72 -1.29
CA ASP A 306 4.21 -5.76 -2.41
C ASP A 306 2.77 -5.51 -2.95
N TYR A 307 1.72 -5.83 -2.18
CA TYR A 307 0.33 -5.57 -2.56
C TYR A 307 0.10 -4.11 -2.92
N TYR A 308 0.61 -3.18 -2.10
CA TYR A 308 0.55 -1.74 -2.37
C TYR A 308 1.06 -1.38 -3.77
N PHE A 309 2.23 -1.88 -4.16
CA PHE A 309 2.82 -1.58 -5.48
C PHE A 309 2.03 -2.19 -6.63
N THR A 310 1.43 -3.36 -6.40
CA THR A 310 0.58 -4.04 -7.38
C THR A 310 -0.67 -3.20 -7.67
N VAL A 311 -1.40 -2.81 -6.63
CA VAL A 311 -2.62 -2.02 -6.77
C VAL A 311 -2.34 -0.64 -7.37
N MET A 312 -1.29 0.03 -6.92
CA MET A 312 -0.92 1.34 -7.46
C MET A 312 -0.60 1.28 -8.97
N ARG A 313 0.06 0.22 -9.45
CA ARG A 313 0.29 0.03 -10.90
C ARG A 313 -0.98 -0.32 -11.66
N GLN A 314 -1.91 -1.06 -11.05
CA GLN A 314 -3.23 -1.29 -11.64
C GLN A 314 -4.00 0.03 -11.77
N ASN A 315 -3.99 0.88 -10.73
CA ASN A 315 -4.57 2.21 -10.77
C ASN A 315 -3.98 3.07 -11.90
N LEU A 316 -2.68 3.04 -12.08
CA LEU A 316 -2.01 3.72 -13.19
C LEU A 316 -2.55 3.23 -14.55
N THR A 317 -2.64 1.93 -14.75
CA THR A 317 -3.16 1.33 -15.99
C THR A 317 -4.62 1.72 -16.26
N HIS A 318 -5.44 1.75 -15.21
CA HIS A 318 -6.83 2.18 -15.30
C HIS A 318 -6.96 3.67 -15.67
N LEU A 319 -6.12 4.53 -15.10
CA LEU A 319 -6.07 5.95 -15.46
C LEU A 319 -5.59 6.18 -16.90
N GLU A 320 -4.54 5.50 -17.35
CA GLU A 320 -4.08 5.56 -18.75
C GLU A 320 -5.21 5.18 -19.70
N THR A 321 -5.97 4.14 -19.37
CA THR A 321 -7.14 3.70 -20.14
C THR A 321 -8.25 4.75 -20.12
N ALA A 322 -8.58 5.29 -18.95
CA ALA A 322 -9.62 6.30 -18.78
C ALA A 322 -9.32 7.59 -19.56
N PHE A 323 -8.06 7.96 -19.68
CA PHE A 323 -7.63 9.13 -20.45
C PHE A 323 -7.55 8.92 -21.96
N GLY A 324 -7.79 7.69 -22.45
CA GLY A 324 -7.92 7.39 -23.86
C GLY A 324 -6.64 6.89 -24.52
N SER A 325 -5.73 6.31 -23.76
CA SER A 325 -4.67 5.46 -24.34
C SER A 325 -5.30 4.19 -24.91
N ARG A 326 -4.95 3.85 -26.11
CA ARG A 326 -5.52 2.79 -26.96
C ARG A 326 -5.88 1.51 -26.20
N SER A 327 -7.05 1.08 -26.49
CA SER A 327 -7.72 -0.22 -26.44
C SER A 327 -8.83 -0.35 -25.42
N SER A 328 -10.05 -0.14 -25.93
CA SER A 328 -11.27 -0.78 -25.44
C SER A 328 -11.14 -2.30 -25.51
N GLN A 329 -10.47 -2.89 -24.52
CA GLN A 329 -10.79 -4.26 -24.11
C GLN A 329 -11.71 -4.12 -22.89
N SER A 330 -12.99 -4.42 -23.13
CA SER A 330 -14.02 -4.53 -22.12
C SER A 330 -13.51 -5.43 -20.98
N PHE A 331 -13.16 -4.85 -19.85
CA PHE A 331 -13.04 -5.58 -18.60
C PHE A 331 -14.43 -5.92 -18.09
N LEU A 332 -15.05 -6.93 -18.68
CA LEU A 332 -16.12 -7.66 -18.02
C LEU A 332 -15.44 -8.52 -16.94
N PRO A 333 -15.86 -8.43 -15.66
CA PRO A 333 -15.35 -9.34 -14.66
C PRO A 333 -15.62 -10.76 -15.12
N ASN A 334 -14.60 -11.60 -15.03
CA ASN A 334 -14.61 -12.99 -15.49
C ASN A 334 -15.60 -13.81 -14.64
N GLN A 335 -16.88 -13.88 -15.07
CA GLN A 335 -17.93 -14.71 -14.47
C GLN A 335 -17.71 -16.22 -14.64
N ARG A 336 -16.49 -16.66 -14.96
CA ARG A 336 -16.21 -18.09 -15.20
C ARG A 336 -15.85 -18.91 -13.98
N GLN A 337 -15.80 -18.34 -12.77
CA GLN A 337 -15.49 -19.14 -11.58
C GLN A 337 -16.69 -19.58 -10.72
N SER A 338 -17.92 -19.21 -11.07
CA SER A 338 -19.10 -19.61 -10.30
C SER A 338 -19.82 -20.87 -10.81
N ARG A 339 -19.29 -21.62 -11.76
CA ARG A 339 -19.98 -22.81 -12.32
C ARG A 339 -19.32 -24.15 -12.02
N LEU A 340 -18.41 -24.26 -11.07
CA LEU A 340 -17.75 -25.54 -10.75
C LEU A 340 -18.18 -26.16 -9.39
N PHE A 341 -19.21 -25.64 -8.74
CA PHE A 341 -19.77 -26.28 -7.52
C PHE A 341 -21.26 -26.63 -7.58
N ALA A 342 -21.81 -26.90 -8.75
CA ALA A 342 -23.20 -27.28 -8.90
C ALA A 342 -23.36 -28.63 -9.63
N SER A 343 -22.58 -29.63 -9.30
CA SER A 343 -22.85 -30.98 -9.78
C SER A 343 -22.12 -32.03 -8.92
N VAL A 344 -22.57 -32.27 -7.70
CA VAL A 344 -22.50 -33.60 -7.02
C VAL A 344 -23.53 -33.61 -5.88
N LEU A 345 -24.77 -33.88 -6.19
CA LEU A 345 -25.71 -34.49 -5.26
C LEU A 345 -26.37 -35.66 -6.01
N PRO A 346 -26.31 -36.90 -5.49
CA PRO A 346 -27.03 -38.03 -6.06
C PRO A 346 -28.51 -37.90 -5.78
N PRO A 347 -29.40 -38.47 -6.61
CA PRO A 347 -30.83 -38.38 -6.44
C PRO A 347 -31.26 -39.24 -5.22
N ALA A 348 -32.03 -38.63 -4.35
CA ALA A 348 -32.71 -39.35 -3.27
C ALA A 348 -33.78 -40.28 -3.84
N ASN A 349 -33.60 -41.60 -3.71
CA ASN A 349 -34.64 -42.59 -3.94
C ASN A 349 -35.64 -42.51 -2.82
N VAL A 350 -36.82 -41.98 -3.12
CA VAL A 350 -38.04 -42.22 -2.31
C VAL A 350 -38.71 -43.47 -2.87
N ARG A 351 -38.79 -44.53 -2.08
CA ARG A 351 -39.76 -45.63 -2.26
C ARG A 351 -40.77 -45.56 -1.13
N PHE A 352 -42.01 -45.75 -1.54
CA PHE A 352 -43.26 -45.84 -0.76
C PHE A 352 -43.14 -46.63 0.54
#